data_a405fab5c8523c060ca5c7d1c876c907
#
_entry.id   a405fab5c8523c060ca5c7d1c876c907
#
_cell.length_a   1.000
_cell.length_b   1.000
_cell.length_c   1.000
_cell.angle_alpha   90.00
_cell.angle_beta   90.00
_cell.angle_gamma   90.00
#
_symmetry.space_group_name_H-M   'P 1'
#
loop_
_entity.id
_entity.type
_entity.pdbx_description
1 polymer ?
#
loop_
_entity_poly.entity_id
_entity_poly.type
_entity_poly.pdbx_seq_one_letter_code
_entity_poly.pdbx_strand_id
1 'polypeptide(L)'
;MKKKTILPLLAVLSLAGCAGEPKVPAMDSEELAPYIEGMTLKGLDDVRGNMYLPEEVDGLPITWSCDEPDIIHCEAIGDIAPGSVERPLADTTVMLTASITKDGKVGKYTQEVTVKGLDRELTEDDYVGYLLVTFTGEGSANGEQVYMSLAPEGQGFNFQSLNGNQPVLSSIASEKGVRDPFVYRSPEGDRFFIIATDLKVNNRPEGGWRNTPKGYTYPTVNGKHTLILWETEDLTDWGDPKYIEVAPENAGMAWAPEMTWHEETGQYVIFWSSCIIDDLSLPDDQKTKVKGDAVYYTTTRDFEHFGETKLFIDNQMDGVPENSNHPNGRNIIDATCTKIGDHYYAITKDGDNGDRDGGIRIFKSDDILDYEAWEKVLDLDELGLPTSGTGVNSFDNTTLEGPALFQFNKCDWEDPNTPEWCIMGDRYNAGSGYLPFSTTDIEDTTGDAWSIYPSSKFSWGNGGKRHGSVLKLTSEEAAAIADKWLAA
;
A
#
# COMPACT_ATOMS: atom_id res chain seq x y z
N MET A 1 57.34 23.58 -50.24
CA MET A 1 58.12 22.75 -49.30
C MET A 1 58.49 23.61 -48.11
N LYS A 2 57.83 23.47 -46.98
CA LYS A 2 58.19 24.14 -45.73
C LYS A 2 58.49 23.03 -44.69
N LYS A 3 59.73 23.00 -44.26
CA LYS A 3 60.27 22.07 -43.27
C LYS A 3 59.65 22.46 -41.90
N LYS A 4 59.00 21.54 -41.22
CA LYS A 4 58.61 21.68 -39.79
C LYS A 4 59.74 21.11 -38.96
N THR A 5 60.33 21.97 -38.15
CA THR A 5 61.28 21.64 -37.10
C THR A 5 60.56 21.06 -35.90
N ILE A 6 60.88 19.83 -35.48
CA ILE A 6 60.39 19.17 -34.26
C ILE A 6 61.38 19.51 -33.14
N LEU A 7 60.88 20.22 -32.13
CA LEU A 7 61.59 20.38 -30.83
C LEU A 7 61.32 19.18 -29.94
N PRO A 8 62.27 18.60 -29.26
CA PRO A 8 62.06 17.57 -28.28
C PRO A 8 61.52 18.18 -26.99
N LEU A 9 60.37 17.66 -26.52
CA LEU A 9 59.81 17.98 -25.24
C LEU A 9 60.57 17.24 -24.14
N LEU A 10 61.31 17.95 -23.31
CA LEU A 10 61.95 17.41 -22.12
C LEU A 10 60.87 17.09 -21.07
N ALA A 11 60.62 15.82 -20.79
CA ALA A 11 59.80 15.41 -19.69
C ALA A 11 60.58 15.60 -18.34
N VAL A 12 60.15 16.58 -17.59
CA VAL A 12 60.58 16.72 -16.20
C VAL A 12 59.73 15.74 -15.35
N LEU A 13 60.29 14.62 -14.97
CA LEU A 13 59.71 13.77 -13.92
C LEU A 13 59.81 14.50 -12.59
N SER A 14 58.72 15.13 -12.16
CA SER A 14 58.54 15.51 -10.78
C SER A 14 58.16 14.24 -9.98
N LEU A 15 59.07 13.74 -9.17
CA LEU A 15 58.79 12.82 -8.07
C LEU A 15 57.93 13.57 -7.04
N ALA A 16 56.61 13.59 -7.25
CA ALA A 16 55.66 13.88 -6.18
C ALA A 16 55.65 12.64 -5.29
N GLY A 17 56.31 12.70 -4.16
CA GLY A 17 56.15 11.71 -3.09
C GLY A 17 54.67 11.68 -2.69
N CYS A 18 54.04 10.53 -2.78
CA CYS A 18 52.76 10.26 -2.18
C CYS A 18 52.93 10.42 -0.66
N ALA A 19 52.64 11.60 -0.14
CA ALA A 19 52.32 11.75 1.27
C ALA A 19 51.01 10.97 1.45
N GLY A 20 51.07 9.81 2.09
CA GLY A 20 49.88 9.05 2.45
C GLY A 20 48.90 9.99 3.19
N GLU A 21 47.65 9.94 2.83
CA GLU A 21 46.60 10.65 3.55
C GLU A 21 46.74 10.35 5.03
N PRO A 22 46.58 11.35 5.92
CA PRO A 22 46.69 11.12 7.37
C PRO A 22 45.64 10.07 7.75
N LYS A 23 46.09 8.90 8.23
CA LYS A 23 45.18 7.85 8.67
C LYS A 23 44.36 8.41 9.83
N VAL A 24 43.05 8.55 9.63
CA VAL A 24 42.11 8.92 10.71
C VAL A 24 42.18 7.81 11.76
N PRO A 25 42.38 8.12 13.06
CA PRO A 25 42.40 7.12 14.10
C PRO A 25 41.09 6.35 14.18
N ALA A 26 41.12 5.05 14.42
CA ALA A 26 39.95 4.24 14.68
C ALA A 26 39.47 4.39 16.14
N MET A 27 38.18 4.33 16.37
CA MET A 27 37.59 4.10 17.69
C MET A 27 37.95 2.69 18.16
N ASP A 28 38.21 2.53 19.46
CA ASP A 28 38.24 1.19 20.03
C ASP A 28 36.84 0.64 20.30
N SER A 29 36.75 -0.62 20.74
CA SER A 29 35.48 -1.29 20.95
C SER A 29 34.62 -0.68 22.07
N GLU A 30 35.21 -0.07 23.07
CA GLU A 30 34.51 0.58 24.19
C GLU A 30 33.94 1.94 23.72
N GLU A 31 34.69 2.67 22.88
CA GLU A 31 34.24 3.94 22.27
C GLU A 31 33.11 3.74 21.28
N LEU A 32 33.11 2.62 20.53
CA LEU A 32 32.07 2.32 19.51
C LEU A 32 30.82 1.71 20.12
N ALA A 33 30.91 0.93 21.19
CA ALA A 33 29.82 0.16 21.77
C ALA A 33 28.50 0.92 21.98
N PRO A 34 28.45 2.20 22.40
CA PRO A 34 27.20 2.95 22.60
C PRO A 34 26.40 3.16 21.33
N TYR A 35 27.05 3.13 20.16
CA TYR A 35 26.43 3.47 18.87
C TYR A 35 26.00 2.24 18.07
N ILE A 36 26.44 1.03 18.46
CA ILE A 36 26.19 -0.20 17.69
C ILE A 36 24.69 -0.46 17.52
N GLU A 37 23.89 -0.29 18.57
CA GLU A 37 22.44 -0.52 18.51
C GLU A 37 21.78 0.34 17.45
N GLY A 38 22.08 1.63 17.37
CA GLY A 38 21.54 2.55 16.37
C GLY A 38 22.07 2.34 14.94
N MET A 39 23.13 1.51 14.77
CA MET A 39 23.66 1.10 13.47
C MET A 39 23.26 -0.33 13.09
N THR A 40 22.59 -1.07 13.98
CA THR A 40 22.19 -2.45 13.74
C THR A 40 20.89 -2.49 12.96
N LEU A 41 20.92 -3.16 11.82
CA LEU A 41 19.74 -3.40 10.97
C LEU A 41 19.12 -4.78 11.30
N LYS A 42 17.83 -4.95 10.98
CA LYS A 42 17.10 -6.19 11.16
C LYS A 42 16.79 -6.84 9.81
N GLY A 43 16.39 -8.12 9.82
CA GLY A 43 15.94 -8.82 8.62
C GLY A 43 17.02 -8.99 7.56
N LEU A 44 18.30 -9.01 7.96
CA LEU A 44 19.43 -9.00 7.03
C LEU A 44 19.70 -10.36 6.35
N ASP A 45 19.05 -11.41 6.77
CA ASP A 45 19.16 -12.78 6.22
C ASP A 45 18.22 -13.06 5.06
N ASP A 46 17.26 -12.14 4.79
CA ASP A 46 16.26 -12.28 3.72
C ASP A 46 15.89 -10.92 3.11
N VAL A 47 16.85 -10.22 2.52
CA VAL A 47 16.62 -8.92 1.87
C VAL A 47 16.12 -9.12 0.46
N ARG A 48 14.89 -8.65 0.19
CA ARG A 48 14.17 -8.80 -1.09
C ARG A 48 13.77 -7.50 -1.77
N GLY A 49 14.07 -6.36 -1.19
CA GLY A 49 13.75 -5.03 -1.71
C GLY A 49 14.55 -3.96 -1.01
N ASN A 50 14.20 -2.71 -1.26
CA ASN A 50 14.91 -1.56 -0.70
C ASN A 50 14.93 -1.58 0.83
N MET A 51 16.09 -1.22 1.40
CA MET A 51 16.36 -1.22 2.84
C MET A 51 16.25 0.20 3.40
N TYR A 52 15.82 0.31 4.65
CA TYR A 52 16.03 1.53 5.43
C TYR A 52 17.45 1.54 6.02
N LEU A 53 18.19 2.58 5.71
CA LEU A 53 19.52 2.84 6.30
C LEU A 53 19.43 4.09 7.18
N PRO A 54 19.64 3.98 8.51
CA PRO A 54 19.64 5.15 9.40
C PRO A 54 20.69 6.19 8.98
N GLU A 55 20.33 7.46 9.01
CA GLU A 55 21.20 8.57 8.61
C GLU A 55 22.07 9.05 9.77
N GLU A 56 21.63 8.84 11.02
CA GLU A 56 22.35 9.27 12.23
C GLU A 56 22.15 8.31 13.41
N VAL A 57 23.08 8.37 14.36
CA VAL A 57 22.97 7.75 15.67
C VAL A 57 23.48 8.72 16.73
N ASP A 58 22.66 9.03 17.76
CA ASP A 58 22.97 10.00 18.82
C ASP A 58 23.47 11.36 18.29
N GLY A 59 22.90 11.82 17.17
CA GLY A 59 23.27 13.08 16.50
C GLY A 59 24.59 13.01 15.73
N LEU A 60 25.18 11.82 15.55
CA LEU A 60 26.34 11.60 14.69
C LEU A 60 25.88 11.06 13.34
N PRO A 61 26.22 11.71 12.22
CA PRO A 61 25.91 11.19 10.91
C PRO A 61 26.54 9.82 10.65
N ILE A 62 25.76 8.91 10.08
CA ILE A 62 26.23 7.59 9.62
C ILE A 62 26.54 7.68 8.13
N THR A 63 27.69 7.13 7.74
CA THR A 63 28.05 6.89 6.34
C THR A 63 28.05 5.40 6.09
N TRP A 64 27.28 4.97 5.10
CA TRP A 64 27.18 3.56 4.70
C TRP A 64 28.12 3.24 3.53
N SER A 65 28.62 2.02 3.50
CA SER A 65 29.40 1.46 2.39
C SER A 65 29.26 -0.07 2.37
N CYS A 66 29.39 -0.68 1.20
CA CYS A 66 29.34 -2.14 1.06
C CYS A 66 30.44 -2.62 0.10
N ASP A 67 30.68 -3.92 0.07
CA ASP A 67 31.64 -4.56 -0.84
C ASP A 67 31.06 -4.87 -2.21
N GLU A 68 29.71 -4.89 -2.35
CA GLU A 68 29.00 -5.09 -3.62
C GLU A 68 28.09 -3.88 -3.91
N PRO A 69 28.66 -2.74 -4.36
CA PRO A 69 27.90 -1.49 -4.54
C PRO A 69 26.88 -1.53 -5.70
N ASP A 70 26.98 -2.52 -6.59
CA ASP A 70 26.00 -2.76 -7.66
C ASP A 70 24.77 -3.53 -7.17
N ILE A 71 24.81 -4.08 -5.93
CA ILE A 71 23.70 -4.81 -5.31
C ILE A 71 23.01 -3.95 -4.25
N ILE A 72 23.76 -3.28 -3.36
CA ILE A 72 23.22 -2.37 -2.36
C ILE A 72 23.83 -0.98 -2.58
N HIS A 73 22.99 -0.04 -2.97
CA HIS A 73 23.42 1.34 -3.19
C HIS A 73 23.44 2.12 -1.88
N CYS A 74 24.64 2.38 -1.36
CA CYS A 74 24.82 3.13 -0.12
C CYS A 74 24.76 4.65 -0.28
N GLU A 75 24.60 5.15 -1.50
CA GLU A 75 24.39 6.55 -1.86
C GLU A 75 23.02 6.71 -2.55
N ALA A 76 22.46 7.91 -2.50
CA ALA A 76 21.19 8.20 -3.17
C ALA A 76 21.32 8.11 -4.70
N ILE A 77 20.29 7.60 -5.37
CA ILE A 77 20.17 7.54 -6.83
C ILE A 77 18.95 8.39 -7.23
N GLY A 78 19.18 9.62 -7.71
CA GLY A 78 18.08 10.55 -7.96
C GLY A 78 17.34 10.85 -6.66
N ASP A 79 16.03 10.60 -6.62
CA ASP A 79 15.19 10.79 -5.44
C ASP A 79 15.09 9.53 -4.57
N ILE A 80 15.72 8.43 -4.99
CA ILE A 80 15.79 7.19 -4.20
C ILE A 80 16.90 7.35 -3.13
N ALA A 81 16.51 7.31 -1.87
CA ALA A 81 17.45 7.43 -0.74
C ALA A 81 18.42 6.22 -0.68
N PRO A 82 19.56 6.31 0.03
CA PRO A 82 20.47 5.18 0.25
C PRO A 82 19.75 3.92 0.74
N GLY A 83 20.25 2.75 0.34
CA GLY A 83 19.67 1.45 0.68
C GLY A 83 18.80 0.85 -0.42
N SER A 84 18.79 1.41 -1.63
CA SER A 84 18.16 0.72 -2.77
C SER A 84 18.92 -0.55 -3.12
N VAL A 85 18.16 -1.58 -3.54
CA VAL A 85 18.68 -2.93 -3.77
C VAL A 85 18.36 -3.39 -5.19
N GLU A 86 19.41 -3.76 -5.92
CA GLU A 86 19.31 -4.45 -7.21
C GLU A 86 19.43 -5.96 -6.95
N ARG A 87 18.36 -6.70 -7.22
CA ARG A 87 18.31 -8.15 -6.94
C ARG A 87 19.25 -8.92 -7.86
N PRO A 88 20.20 -9.71 -7.32
CA PRO A 88 21.03 -10.59 -8.13
C PRO A 88 20.24 -11.81 -8.63
N LEU A 89 20.79 -12.55 -9.60
CA LEU A 89 20.17 -13.79 -10.10
C LEU A 89 20.16 -14.95 -9.08
N ALA A 90 20.98 -14.87 -8.04
CA ALA A 90 21.11 -15.88 -6.99
C ALA A 90 21.40 -15.20 -5.65
N ASP A 91 21.03 -15.86 -4.54
CA ASP A 91 21.31 -15.36 -3.20
C ASP A 91 22.77 -14.93 -3.07
N THR A 92 22.99 -13.70 -2.66
CA THR A 92 24.31 -13.08 -2.56
C THR A 92 24.49 -12.44 -1.19
N THR A 93 25.63 -12.74 -0.56
CA THR A 93 26.01 -12.12 0.71
C THR A 93 26.82 -10.86 0.46
N VAL A 94 26.41 -9.77 1.07
CA VAL A 94 27.03 -8.43 1.00
C VAL A 94 27.48 -7.99 2.40
N MET A 95 28.68 -7.45 2.51
CA MET A 95 29.20 -6.88 3.76
C MET A 95 28.88 -5.39 3.82
N LEU A 96 27.86 -5.02 4.57
CA LEU A 96 27.41 -3.64 4.76
C LEU A 96 28.06 -3.01 5.97
N THR A 97 28.68 -1.84 5.82
CA THR A 97 29.43 -1.16 6.88
C THR A 97 28.87 0.23 7.16
N ALA A 98 28.42 0.44 8.39
CA ALA A 98 28.13 1.75 8.96
C ALA A 98 29.41 2.39 9.50
N SER A 99 29.63 3.67 9.26
CA SER A 99 30.76 4.45 9.76
C SER A 99 30.29 5.74 10.41
N ILE A 100 30.78 6.03 11.60
CA ILE A 100 30.56 7.31 12.31
C ILE A 100 31.88 7.98 12.63
N THR A 101 31.89 9.30 12.78
CA THR A 101 33.07 10.07 13.17
C THR A 101 32.76 10.87 14.42
N LYS A 102 33.59 10.71 15.47
CA LYS A 102 33.51 11.47 16.71
C LYS A 102 34.91 11.82 17.22
N ASP A 103 35.13 13.06 17.63
CA ASP A 103 36.42 13.56 18.17
C ASP A 103 37.65 13.23 17.30
N GLY A 104 37.45 13.21 15.97
CA GLY A 104 38.48 12.89 14.99
C GLY A 104 38.84 11.42 14.88
N LYS A 105 38.07 10.53 15.48
CA LYS A 105 38.18 9.07 15.35
C LYS A 105 37.04 8.52 14.53
N VAL A 106 37.25 7.44 13.75
CA VAL A 106 36.24 6.72 12.97
C VAL A 106 35.87 5.42 13.63
N GLY A 107 34.61 5.22 13.94
CA GLY A 107 34.04 3.94 14.34
C GLY A 107 33.38 3.26 13.12
N LYS A 108 33.59 1.95 13.00
CA LYS A 108 32.99 1.14 11.92
C LYS A 108 32.28 -0.08 12.48
N TYR A 109 31.08 -0.35 12.01
CA TYR A 109 30.32 -1.54 12.34
C TYR A 109 29.86 -2.23 11.05
N THR A 110 30.28 -3.49 10.87
CA THR A 110 29.99 -4.25 9.64
C THR A 110 29.02 -5.37 9.94
N GLN A 111 28.02 -5.54 9.06
CA GLN A 111 26.97 -6.54 9.14
C GLN A 111 26.94 -7.33 7.84
N GLU A 112 26.63 -8.61 7.94
CA GLU A 112 26.40 -9.49 6.80
C GLU A 112 24.93 -9.38 6.38
N VAL A 113 24.70 -9.16 5.08
CA VAL A 113 23.38 -9.02 4.47
C VAL A 113 23.24 -10.08 3.38
N THR A 114 22.20 -10.90 3.46
CA THR A 114 21.85 -11.83 2.38
C THR A 114 20.78 -11.21 1.52
N VAL A 115 21.14 -10.77 0.32
CA VAL A 115 20.20 -10.33 -0.71
C VAL A 115 19.74 -11.56 -1.48
N LYS A 116 18.43 -11.80 -1.48
CA LYS A 116 17.80 -12.95 -2.16
C LYS A 116 17.87 -12.79 -3.66
N GLY A 117 18.16 -13.89 -4.34
CA GLY A 117 18.17 -13.93 -5.80
C GLY A 117 16.77 -13.73 -6.40
N LEU A 118 16.71 -13.10 -7.56
CA LEU A 118 15.51 -13.02 -8.41
C LEU A 118 15.91 -13.43 -9.82
N ASP A 119 15.42 -14.55 -10.29
CA ASP A 119 15.85 -15.12 -11.56
C ASP A 119 15.10 -14.53 -12.76
N ARG A 120 13.91 -13.99 -12.55
CA ARG A 120 13.13 -13.26 -13.56
C ARG A 120 12.05 -12.37 -12.93
N GLU A 121 11.66 -11.36 -13.65
CA GLU A 121 10.47 -10.56 -13.35
C GLU A 121 9.22 -11.24 -13.91
N LEU A 122 8.07 -11.04 -13.21
CA LEU A 122 6.77 -11.45 -13.69
C LEU A 122 6.25 -10.48 -14.76
N THR A 123 5.50 -11.02 -15.70
CA THR A 123 4.83 -10.26 -16.78
C THR A 123 3.32 -10.51 -16.76
N GLU A 124 2.56 -9.74 -17.52
CA GLU A 124 1.11 -9.94 -17.64
C GLU A 124 0.71 -11.34 -18.17
N ASP A 125 1.59 -12.02 -18.89
CA ASP A 125 1.36 -13.39 -19.39
C ASP A 125 1.51 -14.46 -18.32
N ASP A 126 2.07 -14.13 -17.15
CA ASP A 126 2.26 -15.07 -16.04
C ASP A 126 1.01 -15.21 -15.16
N TYR A 127 0.11 -14.24 -15.21
CA TYR A 127 -1.08 -14.21 -14.35
C TYR A 127 -2.27 -14.90 -15.01
N VAL A 128 -2.86 -15.87 -14.27
CA VAL A 128 -3.94 -16.74 -14.79
C VAL A 128 -5.09 -16.95 -13.80
N GLY A 129 -4.93 -16.55 -12.55
CA GLY A 129 -5.92 -16.68 -11.50
C GLY A 129 -6.05 -15.42 -10.65
N TYR A 130 -6.96 -15.45 -9.65
CA TYR A 130 -7.21 -14.34 -8.74
C TYR A 130 -7.42 -14.81 -7.32
N LEU A 131 -6.86 -14.06 -6.37
CA LEU A 131 -7.18 -14.12 -4.95
C LEU A 131 -8.04 -12.91 -4.58
N LEU A 132 -9.25 -13.15 -4.09
CA LEU A 132 -10.12 -12.13 -3.51
C LEU A 132 -9.99 -12.17 -1.99
N VAL A 133 -9.62 -11.06 -1.38
CA VAL A 133 -9.50 -10.88 0.07
C VAL A 133 -10.56 -9.91 0.54
N THR A 134 -11.37 -10.28 1.53
CA THR A 134 -12.52 -9.49 2.01
C THR A 134 -12.74 -9.70 3.50
N PHE A 135 -13.62 -8.90 4.12
CA PHE A 135 -14.33 -9.29 5.33
C PHE A 135 -15.80 -9.58 5.00
N THR A 136 -16.59 -10.08 5.94
CA THR A 136 -17.98 -10.49 5.65
C THR A 136 -19.05 -9.67 6.37
N GLY A 137 -18.65 -8.61 7.05
CA GLY A 137 -19.55 -7.73 7.79
C GLY A 137 -19.88 -8.20 9.21
N GLU A 138 -20.75 -7.49 9.87
CA GLU A 138 -21.01 -7.60 11.31
C GLU A 138 -22.03 -8.69 11.68
N GLY A 139 -22.55 -9.42 10.71
CA GLY A 139 -23.67 -10.36 10.88
C GLY A 139 -23.35 -11.61 11.72
N SER A 140 -22.08 -11.91 11.93
CA SER A 140 -21.61 -13.06 12.70
C SER A 140 -20.44 -12.71 13.63
N ALA A 141 -20.14 -13.58 14.59
CA ALA A 141 -19.03 -13.39 15.53
C ALA A 141 -17.67 -13.29 14.83
N ASN A 142 -17.49 -13.99 13.70
CA ASN A 142 -16.27 -14.06 12.91
C ASN A 142 -16.34 -13.22 11.62
N GLY A 143 -17.40 -12.45 11.40
CA GLY A 143 -17.61 -11.70 10.16
C GLY A 143 -16.53 -10.65 9.90
N GLU A 144 -16.08 -9.99 10.94
CA GLU A 144 -15.04 -8.96 10.91
C GLU A 144 -13.66 -9.60 11.10
N GLN A 145 -13.26 -10.46 10.15
CA GLN A 145 -11.96 -11.11 10.02
C GLN A 145 -11.64 -11.25 8.52
N VAL A 146 -10.44 -11.70 8.18
CA VAL A 146 -10.02 -11.86 6.79
C VAL A 146 -10.55 -13.16 6.21
N TYR A 147 -11.35 -13.04 5.17
CA TYR A 147 -11.82 -14.15 4.33
C TYR A 147 -11.15 -14.11 2.97
N MET A 148 -10.87 -15.26 2.42
CA MET A 148 -10.26 -15.38 1.10
C MET A 148 -11.12 -16.24 0.19
N SER A 149 -11.07 -15.94 -1.10
CA SER A 149 -11.68 -16.74 -2.16
C SER A 149 -10.75 -16.81 -3.35
N LEU A 150 -10.68 -17.94 -4.00
CA LEU A 150 -9.80 -18.23 -5.13
C LEU A 150 -10.62 -18.39 -6.42
N ALA A 151 -10.24 -17.73 -7.48
CA ALA A 151 -10.60 -18.04 -8.84
C ALA A 151 -9.35 -18.62 -9.54
N PRO A 152 -9.25 -19.94 -9.69
CA PRO A 152 -8.08 -20.58 -10.30
C PRO A 152 -8.08 -20.41 -11.81
N GLU A 153 -6.97 -20.77 -12.44
CA GLU A 153 -6.78 -20.75 -13.90
C GLU A 153 -7.98 -21.32 -14.67
N GLY A 154 -8.41 -20.62 -15.71
CA GLY A 154 -9.51 -21.00 -16.58
C GLY A 154 -10.92 -20.84 -16.01
N GLN A 155 -11.05 -20.32 -14.80
CA GLN A 155 -12.34 -20.03 -14.17
C GLN A 155 -12.78 -18.56 -14.35
N GLY A 156 -11.92 -17.70 -14.93
CA GLY A 156 -12.19 -16.28 -15.03
C GLY A 156 -12.44 -15.68 -13.64
N PHE A 157 -13.51 -14.89 -13.51
CA PHE A 157 -13.84 -14.18 -12.26
C PHE A 157 -14.85 -14.95 -11.38
N ASN A 158 -14.74 -16.30 -11.36
CA ASN A 158 -15.62 -17.19 -10.57
C ASN A 158 -14.89 -17.71 -9.33
N PHE A 159 -15.14 -17.10 -8.20
CA PHE A 159 -14.46 -17.39 -6.94
C PHE A 159 -15.07 -18.55 -6.17
N GLN A 160 -14.21 -19.32 -5.54
CA GLN A 160 -14.52 -20.37 -4.57
C GLN A 160 -14.01 -19.93 -3.19
N SER A 161 -14.88 -19.98 -2.17
CA SER A 161 -14.49 -19.61 -0.81
C SER A 161 -13.46 -20.60 -0.26
N LEU A 162 -12.39 -20.09 0.33
CA LEU A 162 -11.33 -20.88 0.94
C LEU A 162 -11.66 -21.23 2.40
N ASN A 163 -10.90 -22.16 2.99
CA ASN A 163 -10.99 -22.59 4.39
C ASN A 163 -12.44 -22.94 4.84
N GLY A 164 -13.20 -23.62 3.98
CA GLY A 164 -14.59 -23.95 4.30
C GLY A 164 -15.48 -22.73 4.58
N ASN A 165 -15.16 -21.57 4.02
CA ASN A 165 -15.80 -20.27 4.28
C ASN A 165 -15.68 -19.82 5.74
N GLN A 166 -14.56 -20.14 6.40
CA GLN A 166 -14.14 -19.58 7.68
C GLN A 166 -13.03 -18.55 7.46
N PRO A 167 -12.75 -17.66 8.44
CA PRO A 167 -11.63 -16.74 8.33
C PRO A 167 -10.31 -17.49 8.06
N VAL A 168 -9.52 -16.96 7.14
CA VAL A 168 -8.15 -17.43 6.87
C VAL A 168 -7.18 -16.75 7.83
N LEU A 169 -7.34 -15.44 8.09
CA LEU A 169 -6.57 -14.70 9.07
C LEU A 169 -7.50 -14.02 10.08
N SER A 170 -7.01 -13.88 11.31
CA SER A 170 -7.79 -13.28 12.39
C SER A 170 -6.93 -12.40 13.27
N SER A 171 -7.49 -11.26 13.68
CA SER A 171 -6.90 -10.43 14.73
C SER A 171 -7.41 -10.90 16.10
N ILE A 172 -6.47 -11.18 17.02
CA ILE A 172 -6.75 -11.57 18.40
C ILE A 172 -6.33 -10.51 19.43
N ALA A 173 -5.71 -9.45 18.96
CA ALA A 173 -5.21 -8.32 19.76
C ALA A 173 -5.96 -7.02 19.39
N SER A 174 -5.69 -5.94 20.13
CA SER A 174 -6.29 -4.62 19.93
C SER A 174 -7.83 -4.67 19.89
N GLU A 175 -8.48 -4.26 18.78
CA GLU A 175 -9.93 -4.30 18.62
C GLU A 175 -10.49 -5.74 18.40
N LYS A 176 -9.64 -6.70 18.04
CA LYS A 176 -10.01 -8.09 17.72
C LYS A 176 -10.98 -8.21 16.56
N GLY A 177 -10.93 -7.28 15.65
CA GLY A 177 -11.66 -7.25 14.39
C GLY A 177 -10.77 -6.80 13.27
N VAL A 178 -11.11 -7.21 12.07
CA VAL A 178 -10.42 -6.84 10.83
C VAL A 178 -11.47 -6.40 9.83
N ARG A 179 -11.30 -5.21 9.27
CA ARG A 179 -12.13 -4.70 8.18
C ARG A 179 -11.26 -4.23 7.03
N ASP A 180 -11.85 -4.10 5.87
CA ASP A 180 -11.28 -3.48 4.70
C ASP A 180 -9.87 -4.02 4.35
N PRO A 181 -9.69 -5.37 4.27
CA PRO A 181 -8.37 -5.93 4.00
C PRO A 181 -7.96 -5.71 2.54
N PHE A 182 -6.77 -5.17 2.34
CA PHE A 182 -6.15 -4.96 1.04
C PHE A 182 -4.95 -5.90 0.88
N VAL A 183 -4.91 -6.65 -0.23
CA VAL A 183 -3.79 -7.53 -0.56
C VAL A 183 -2.91 -6.88 -1.63
N TYR A 184 -1.60 -6.95 -1.43
CA TYR A 184 -0.62 -6.31 -2.31
C TYR A 184 0.57 -7.24 -2.57
N ARG A 185 1.09 -7.23 -3.79
CA ARG A 185 2.34 -7.88 -4.20
C ARG A 185 3.44 -6.84 -4.24
N SER A 186 4.62 -7.16 -3.67
CA SER A 186 5.79 -6.30 -3.78
C SER A 186 6.19 -6.05 -5.23
N PRO A 187 6.90 -4.96 -5.54
CA PRO A 187 7.37 -4.70 -6.90
C PRO A 187 8.29 -5.80 -7.43
N GLU A 188 9.02 -6.50 -6.58
CA GLU A 188 9.87 -7.63 -6.94
C GLU A 188 9.08 -8.91 -7.26
N GLY A 189 7.82 -8.98 -6.82
CA GLY A 189 6.90 -10.04 -7.16
C GLY A 189 6.85 -11.23 -6.19
N ASP A 190 7.75 -11.31 -5.21
CA ASP A 190 7.96 -12.48 -4.34
C ASP A 190 7.70 -12.22 -2.85
N ARG A 191 7.06 -11.10 -2.51
CA ARG A 191 6.52 -10.79 -1.18
C ARG A 191 5.09 -10.31 -1.31
N PHE A 192 4.27 -10.66 -0.34
CA PHE A 192 2.86 -10.30 -0.32
C PHE A 192 2.47 -9.74 1.03
N PHE A 193 1.59 -8.78 1.01
CA PHE A 193 1.12 -8.08 2.19
C PHE A 193 -0.40 -8.10 2.23
N ILE A 194 -0.98 -8.20 3.43
CA ILE A 194 -2.36 -7.82 3.68
C ILE A 194 -2.33 -6.72 4.73
N ILE A 195 -2.83 -5.54 4.35
CA ILE A 195 -3.03 -4.43 5.28
C ILE A 195 -4.52 -4.23 5.51
N ALA A 196 -4.93 -3.92 6.75
CA ALA A 196 -6.34 -3.87 7.10
C ALA A 196 -6.63 -2.91 8.26
N THR A 197 -7.89 -2.50 8.37
CA THR A 197 -8.41 -1.69 9.48
C THR A 197 -8.49 -2.49 10.77
N ASP A 198 -7.91 -1.98 11.85
CA ASP A 198 -8.07 -2.50 13.20
C ASP A 198 -9.39 -2.01 13.80
N LEU A 199 -10.47 -2.71 13.49
CA LEU A 199 -11.81 -2.29 13.86
C LEU A 199 -12.74 -3.48 14.06
N LYS A 200 -13.48 -3.47 15.19
CA LYS A 200 -14.58 -4.38 15.43
C LYS A 200 -15.85 -3.61 15.81
N VAL A 201 -16.89 -3.76 15.02
CA VAL A 201 -18.19 -3.14 15.25
C VAL A 201 -19.11 -4.04 16.08
N ASN A 202 -19.09 -5.35 15.77
CA ASN A 202 -19.97 -6.32 16.41
C ASN A 202 -19.33 -6.97 17.64
N ASN A 203 -20.16 -7.32 18.66
CA ASN A 203 -19.75 -8.10 19.82
C ASN A 203 -18.50 -7.61 20.56
N ARG A 204 -18.30 -6.29 20.65
CA ARG A 204 -17.27 -5.73 21.53
C ARG A 204 -17.57 -6.10 23.00
N PRO A 205 -16.56 -6.56 23.77
CA PRO A 205 -16.72 -6.91 25.18
C PRO A 205 -17.28 -5.79 26.08
N GLU A 206 -17.05 -4.53 25.67
CA GLU A 206 -17.37 -3.31 26.44
C GLU A 206 -18.72 -2.70 26.05
N GLY A 207 -19.57 -3.43 25.30
CA GLY A 207 -20.83 -2.87 24.80
C GLY A 207 -20.56 -1.93 23.62
N GLY A 208 -20.94 -2.34 22.42
CA GLY A 208 -20.53 -1.68 21.17
C GLY A 208 -20.88 -0.20 21.12
N TRP A 209 -20.21 0.54 20.25
CA TRP A 209 -20.39 1.98 20.02
C TRP A 209 -21.82 2.40 19.72
N ARG A 210 -22.66 1.48 19.24
CA ARG A 210 -24.11 1.68 19.08
C ARG A 210 -24.80 2.11 20.36
N ASN A 211 -24.21 1.78 21.52
CA ASN A 211 -24.69 2.16 22.83
C ASN A 211 -24.10 3.47 23.37
N THR A 212 -23.19 4.09 22.62
CA THR A 212 -22.69 5.43 22.94
C THR A 212 -23.65 6.49 22.42
N PRO A 213 -23.68 7.71 22.98
CA PRO A 213 -24.51 8.81 22.48
C PRO A 213 -24.22 9.17 21.02
N LYS A 214 -23.01 8.89 20.52
CA LYS A 214 -22.59 9.17 19.13
C LYS A 214 -22.85 8.00 18.16
N GLY A 215 -23.20 6.81 18.65
CA GLY A 215 -23.43 5.65 17.79
C GLY A 215 -22.24 5.36 16.88
N TYR A 216 -22.47 5.22 15.58
CA TYR A 216 -21.44 4.96 14.58
C TYR A 216 -20.41 6.10 14.42
N THR A 217 -20.72 7.32 14.81
CA THR A 217 -19.75 8.43 14.75
C THR A 217 -18.71 8.36 15.87
N TYR A 218 -18.90 7.53 16.89
CA TYR A 218 -17.93 7.36 17.96
C TYR A 218 -16.57 6.86 17.48
N PRO A 219 -16.48 5.78 16.69
CA PRO A 219 -15.18 5.28 16.22
C PRO A 219 -14.52 6.15 15.18
N THR A 220 -15.22 7.08 14.55
CA THR A 220 -14.58 8.03 13.63
C THR A 220 -13.80 9.14 14.34
N VAL A 221 -14.04 9.33 15.64
CA VAL A 221 -13.34 10.34 16.45
C VAL A 221 -12.58 9.73 17.64
N ASN A 222 -12.70 8.43 17.86
CA ASN A 222 -12.03 7.67 18.93
C ASN A 222 -11.57 6.27 18.41
N GLY A 223 -11.28 6.17 17.14
CA GLY A 223 -10.79 4.94 16.51
C GLY A 223 -9.34 4.64 16.87
N LYS A 224 -8.82 3.56 16.30
CA LYS A 224 -7.42 3.22 16.40
C LYS A 224 -6.62 4.01 15.37
N HIS A 225 -5.37 4.30 15.71
CA HIS A 225 -4.38 4.91 14.84
C HIS A 225 -3.46 3.85 14.20
N THR A 226 -3.73 2.59 14.53
CA THR A 226 -2.99 1.42 14.04
C THR A 226 -3.71 0.74 12.89
N LEU A 227 -2.92 0.20 11.99
CA LEU A 227 -3.34 -0.73 10.95
C LEU A 227 -2.79 -2.12 11.27
N ILE A 228 -3.43 -3.16 10.73
CA ILE A 228 -2.99 -4.55 10.89
C ILE A 228 -2.28 -4.95 9.60
N LEU A 229 -1.08 -5.50 9.72
CA LEU A 229 -0.26 -5.93 8.59
C LEU A 229 0.11 -7.40 8.74
N TRP A 230 -0.16 -8.21 7.73
CA TRP A 230 0.40 -9.55 7.54
C TRP A 230 1.35 -9.55 6.34
N GLU A 231 2.33 -10.41 6.39
CA GLU A 231 3.34 -10.57 5.36
C GLU A 231 3.57 -12.07 5.08
N THR A 232 3.82 -12.42 3.82
CA THR A 232 4.15 -13.77 3.39
C THR A 232 4.99 -13.75 2.11
N GLU A 233 5.68 -14.85 1.84
CA GLU A 233 6.41 -15.08 0.59
C GLU A 233 5.69 -16.07 -0.34
N ASP A 234 4.67 -16.77 0.16
CA ASP A 234 4.06 -17.91 -0.55
C ASP A 234 2.53 -17.89 -0.60
N LEU A 235 1.88 -16.82 -0.09
CA LEU A 235 0.43 -16.65 0.01
C LEU A 235 -0.28 -17.72 0.87
N THR A 236 0.47 -18.59 1.54
CA THR A 236 -0.09 -19.70 2.32
C THR A 236 0.27 -19.63 3.80
N ASP A 237 1.45 -19.11 4.17
CA ASP A 237 1.87 -18.91 5.54
C ASP A 237 2.08 -17.42 5.82
N TRP A 238 1.10 -16.79 6.46
CA TRP A 238 1.07 -15.35 6.69
C TRP A 238 1.71 -14.91 8.03
N GLY A 239 2.10 -15.85 8.87
CA GLY A 239 2.63 -15.53 10.18
C GLY A 239 1.65 -14.77 11.09
N ASP A 240 2.20 -14.17 12.16
CA ASP A 240 1.43 -13.36 13.10
C ASP A 240 1.28 -11.92 12.58
N PRO A 241 0.14 -11.26 12.84
CA PRO A 241 -0.06 -9.86 12.42
C PRO A 241 0.85 -8.90 13.19
N LYS A 242 1.38 -7.91 12.46
CA LYS A 242 2.00 -6.71 13.01
C LYS A 242 0.93 -5.61 13.16
N TYR A 243 1.03 -4.78 14.19
CA TYR A 243 0.19 -3.60 14.39
C TYR A 243 1.07 -2.38 14.19
N ILE A 244 0.86 -1.66 13.10
CA ILE A 244 1.66 -0.49 12.71
C ILE A 244 0.89 0.79 13.02
N GLU A 245 1.51 1.71 13.76
CA GLU A 245 0.91 3.01 14.07
C GLU A 245 1.30 4.00 12.98
N VAL A 246 0.30 4.51 12.26
CA VAL A 246 0.51 5.35 11.07
C VAL A 246 -0.11 6.74 11.22
N ALA A 247 -1.18 6.87 11.99
CA ALA A 247 -1.91 8.13 12.11
C ALA A 247 -1.37 8.99 13.24
N PRO A 248 -1.37 10.34 13.09
CA PRO A 248 -0.89 11.24 14.13
C PRO A 248 -1.80 11.22 15.37
N GLU A 249 -1.27 11.70 16.51
CA GLU A 249 -1.97 11.67 17.81
C GLU A 249 -3.37 12.30 17.77
N ASN A 250 -3.54 13.35 16.97
CA ASN A 250 -4.82 14.04 16.82
C ASN A 250 -5.72 13.50 15.69
N ALA A 251 -5.39 12.35 15.13
CA ALA A 251 -6.29 11.66 14.21
C ALA A 251 -7.49 11.08 14.95
N GLY A 252 -8.64 10.95 14.28
CA GLY A 252 -9.81 10.31 14.84
C GLY A 252 -9.81 8.80 14.62
N MET A 253 -9.17 8.32 13.58
CA MET A 253 -9.15 6.92 13.15
C MET A 253 -8.07 6.66 12.12
N ALA A 254 -7.83 5.37 11.79
CA ALA A 254 -7.12 4.93 10.60
C ALA A 254 -7.90 3.77 9.98
N TRP A 255 -8.62 4.03 8.87
CA TRP A 255 -9.54 3.09 8.24
C TRP A 255 -9.28 2.88 6.76
N ALA A 256 -9.70 1.69 6.27
CA ALA A 256 -9.62 1.32 4.87
C ALA A 256 -8.24 1.62 4.26
N PRO A 257 -7.18 0.99 4.81
CA PRO A 257 -5.84 1.21 4.30
C PRO A 257 -5.62 0.45 3.01
N GLU A 258 -4.89 1.07 2.10
CA GLU A 258 -4.26 0.40 0.97
C GLU A 258 -2.80 0.84 0.82
N MET A 259 -2.07 0.27 -0.12
CA MET A 259 -0.71 0.66 -0.43
C MET A 259 -0.43 0.55 -1.93
N THR A 260 0.52 1.36 -2.39
CA THR A 260 1.10 1.26 -3.72
C THR A 260 2.60 1.52 -3.67
N TRP A 261 3.31 1.12 -4.73
CA TRP A 261 4.73 1.42 -4.87
C TRP A 261 4.93 2.75 -5.58
N HIS A 262 5.82 3.57 -5.06
CA HIS A 262 6.26 4.81 -5.70
C HIS A 262 7.67 4.60 -6.26
N GLU A 263 7.76 4.44 -7.57
CA GLU A 263 9.00 4.07 -8.28
C GLU A 263 10.09 5.13 -8.11
N GLU A 264 9.71 6.41 -8.17
CA GLU A 264 10.62 7.55 -8.16
C GLU A 264 11.39 7.67 -6.82
N THR A 265 10.78 7.27 -5.70
CA THR A 265 11.44 7.29 -4.38
C THR A 265 11.82 5.90 -3.86
N GLY A 266 11.37 4.84 -4.56
CA GLY A 266 11.62 3.46 -4.17
C GLY A 266 11.07 3.11 -2.79
N GLN A 267 9.80 3.50 -2.53
CA GLN A 267 9.10 3.30 -1.26
C GLN A 267 7.66 2.82 -1.47
N TYR A 268 7.13 2.11 -0.48
CA TYR A 268 5.70 1.90 -0.35
C TYR A 268 5.05 3.19 0.13
N VAL A 269 3.94 3.56 -0.48
CA VAL A 269 3.03 4.61 -0.03
C VAL A 269 1.82 3.92 0.57
N ILE A 270 1.66 4.00 1.88
CA ILE A 270 0.50 3.49 2.60
C ILE A 270 -0.46 4.66 2.79
N PHE A 271 -1.71 4.50 2.39
CA PHE A 271 -2.73 5.53 2.56
C PHE A 271 -3.98 4.97 3.22
N TRP A 272 -4.69 5.82 3.96
CA TRP A 272 -5.86 5.42 4.77
C TRP A 272 -6.80 6.60 4.99
N SER A 273 -8.06 6.29 5.26
CA SER A 273 -9.07 7.29 5.63
C SER A 273 -8.91 7.72 7.08
N SER A 274 -8.95 9.03 7.32
CA SER A 274 -8.86 9.61 8.67
C SER A 274 -9.56 10.97 8.74
N CYS A 275 -9.62 11.52 9.96
CA CYS A 275 -9.99 12.91 10.23
C CYS A 275 -9.12 13.47 11.35
N ILE A 276 -9.08 14.77 11.46
CA ILE A 276 -8.36 15.48 12.53
C ILE A 276 -9.36 15.93 13.59
N ILE A 277 -9.04 15.68 14.86
CA ILE A 277 -9.83 16.06 16.02
C ILE A 277 -9.42 17.44 16.50
N ASP A 278 -10.40 18.29 16.77
CA ASP A 278 -10.20 19.68 17.16
C ASP A 278 -9.56 19.80 18.56
N ASP A 279 -10.11 19.11 19.54
CA ASP A 279 -9.66 19.19 20.94
C ASP A 279 -9.61 17.79 21.57
N LEU A 280 -8.41 17.25 21.72
CA LEU A 280 -8.17 15.94 22.34
C LEU A 280 -8.47 15.92 23.84
N SER A 281 -8.52 17.08 24.51
CA SER A 281 -8.81 17.18 25.96
C SER A 281 -10.29 16.97 26.29
N LEU A 282 -11.17 17.03 25.29
CA LEU A 282 -12.59 16.80 25.48
C LEU A 282 -12.89 15.33 25.82
N PRO A 283 -13.96 15.07 26.60
CA PRO A 283 -14.48 13.73 26.74
C PRO A 283 -14.80 13.10 25.38
N ASP A 284 -14.62 11.80 25.26
CA ASP A 284 -14.76 11.06 23.98
C ASP A 284 -16.11 11.29 23.28
N ASP A 285 -17.18 11.47 24.01
CA ASP A 285 -18.52 11.76 23.48
C ASP A 285 -18.70 13.22 23.03
N GLN A 286 -17.72 14.09 23.27
CA GLN A 286 -17.73 15.50 22.91
C GLN A 286 -16.70 15.88 21.84
N LYS A 287 -15.77 14.99 21.52
CA LYS A 287 -14.80 15.22 20.44
C LYS A 287 -15.49 15.44 19.10
N THR A 288 -14.98 16.36 18.31
CA THR A 288 -15.49 16.74 17.00
C THR A 288 -14.37 16.77 15.97
N LYS A 289 -14.71 16.59 14.71
CA LYS A 289 -13.77 16.71 13.58
C LYS A 289 -13.55 18.18 13.24
N VAL A 290 -12.31 18.55 12.95
CA VAL A 290 -11.96 19.90 12.41
C VAL A 290 -12.56 20.07 11.02
N LYS A 291 -12.43 19.00 10.18
CA LYS A 291 -12.97 18.91 8.82
C LYS A 291 -13.63 17.55 8.63
N GLY A 292 -14.18 17.30 7.45
CA GLY A 292 -14.62 16.00 7.01
C GLY A 292 -13.49 14.97 7.02
N ASP A 293 -13.83 13.70 6.76
CA ASP A 293 -12.87 12.65 6.56
C ASP A 293 -12.11 12.90 5.27
N ALA A 294 -10.82 12.54 5.26
CA ALA A 294 -9.93 12.67 4.13
C ALA A 294 -8.98 11.46 4.08
N VAL A 295 -8.30 11.27 2.97
CA VAL A 295 -7.27 10.25 2.83
C VAL A 295 -5.91 10.85 3.16
N TYR A 296 -5.18 10.19 4.05
CA TYR A 296 -3.81 10.55 4.44
C TYR A 296 -2.85 9.44 4.00
N TYR A 297 -1.57 9.75 3.90
CA TYR A 297 -0.55 8.78 3.56
C TYR A 297 0.72 8.94 4.37
N THR A 298 1.52 7.89 4.41
CA THR A 298 2.93 7.87 4.82
C THR A 298 3.72 6.98 3.88
N THR A 299 5.05 7.07 3.93
CA THR A 299 5.95 6.23 3.13
C THR A 299 6.78 5.33 4.01
N THR A 300 7.17 4.16 3.50
CA THR A 300 8.06 3.23 4.20
C THR A 300 8.78 2.31 3.20
N ARG A 301 9.92 1.72 3.64
CA ARG A 301 10.62 0.64 2.92
C ARG A 301 10.52 -0.70 3.64
N ASP A 302 10.29 -0.68 4.95
CA ASP A 302 10.43 -1.85 5.83
C ASP A 302 9.25 -2.07 6.80
N PHE A 303 8.21 -1.22 6.73
CA PHE A 303 7.06 -1.23 7.63
C PHE A 303 7.42 -1.11 9.13
N GLU A 304 8.63 -0.61 9.43
CA GLU A 304 9.09 -0.26 10.78
C GLU A 304 9.40 1.23 10.89
N HIS A 305 9.94 1.84 9.82
CA HIS A 305 10.28 3.26 9.74
C HIS A 305 9.37 3.96 8.75
N PHE A 306 8.65 4.95 9.23
CA PHE A 306 7.64 5.67 8.46
C PHE A 306 8.03 7.12 8.25
N GLY A 307 7.72 7.66 7.09
CA GLY A 307 7.81 9.08 6.79
C GLY A 307 6.77 9.90 7.54
N GLU A 308 6.77 11.21 7.31
CA GLU A 308 5.75 12.11 7.85
C GLU A 308 4.38 11.77 7.25
N THR A 309 3.34 11.76 8.11
CA THR A 309 1.96 11.64 7.64
C THR A 309 1.52 12.92 6.95
N LYS A 310 1.03 12.80 5.71
CA LYS A 310 0.57 13.91 4.87
C LYS A 310 -0.82 13.66 4.32
N LEU A 311 -1.46 14.72 3.84
CA LEU A 311 -2.73 14.63 3.13
C LEU A 311 -2.50 14.02 1.74
N PHE A 312 -3.33 13.03 1.37
CA PHE A 312 -3.29 12.36 0.08
C PHE A 312 -4.37 12.91 -0.85
N ILE A 313 -5.64 12.78 -0.44
CA ILE A 313 -6.80 13.29 -1.17
C ILE A 313 -7.83 13.81 -0.17
N ASP A 314 -8.43 14.96 -0.45
CA ASP A 314 -9.59 15.48 0.26
C ASP A 314 -10.67 16.00 -0.71
N ASN A 315 -11.77 16.47 -0.18
CA ASN A 315 -12.90 16.95 -0.95
C ASN A 315 -12.73 18.34 -1.58
N GLN A 316 -11.62 18.99 -1.38
CA GLN A 316 -11.36 20.31 -2.00
C GLN A 316 -10.85 20.17 -3.44
N MET A 317 -10.35 19.00 -3.81
CA MET A 317 -9.81 18.71 -5.14
C MET A 317 -10.86 18.69 -6.24
N ASP A 318 -12.14 18.49 -5.91
CA ASP A 318 -13.21 18.42 -6.91
C ASP A 318 -13.86 19.79 -7.23
N GLY A 319 -13.37 20.86 -6.61
CA GLY A 319 -13.89 22.22 -6.81
C GLY A 319 -15.32 22.43 -6.27
N VAL A 320 -15.84 21.48 -5.49
CA VAL A 320 -17.17 21.61 -4.88
C VAL A 320 -17.07 22.58 -3.70
N PRO A 321 -17.81 23.71 -3.72
CA PRO A 321 -17.78 24.67 -2.64
C PRO A 321 -18.25 24.04 -1.33
N GLU A 322 -17.69 24.50 -0.20
CA GLU A 322 -18.21 24.16 1.13
C GLU A 322 -19.71 24.30 1.15
N ASN A 323 -20.41 23.18 1.31
CA ASN A 323 -21.86 23.20 1.42
C ASN A 323 -22.22 23.74 2.82
N SER A 324 -23.13 24.71 2.88
CA SER A 324 -23.62 25.26 4.15
C SER A 324 -24.28 24.22 5.06
N ASN A 325 -24.68 23.07 4.52
CA ASN A 325 -25.24 21.94 5.29
C ASN A 325 -24.16 21.00 5.84
N HIS A 326 -22.91 21.13 5.38
CA HIS A 326 -21.74 20.40 5.85
C HIS A 326 -20.60 21.36 6.13
N PRO A 327 -20.68 22.13 7.23
CA PRO A 327 -19.70 23.18 7.56
C PRO A 327 -18.28 22.63 7.76
N ASN A 328 -18.13 21.31 7.90
CA ASN A 328 -16.85 20.61 8.06
C ASN A 328 -16.36 19.94 6.76
N GLY A 329 -16.95 20.27 5.60
CA GLY A 329 -16.64 19.65 4.33
C GLY A 329 -17.31 18.29 4.11
N ARG A 330 -17.18 17.75 2.89
CA ARG A 330 -17.61 16.37 2.57
C ARG A 330 -16.60 15.37 3.12
N ASN A 331 -17.03 14.13 3.33
CA ASN A 331 -16.15 13.05 3.72
C ASN A 331 -15.66 12.34 2.45
N ILE A 332 -14.36 12.17 2.32
CA ILE A 332 -13.75 11.25 1.35
C ILE A 332 -13.12 10.11 2.14
N ILE A 333 -13.51 8.88 1.80
CA ILE A 333 -13.01 7.66 2.44
C ILE A 333 -12.78 6.56 1.40
N ASP A 334 -12.22 5.43 1.84
CA ASP A 334 -12.10 4.20 1.07
C ASP A 334 -11.35 4.43 -0.26
N ALA A 335 -10.12 4.88 -0.21
CA ALA A 335 -9.33 5.07 -1.42
C ALA A 335 -8.66 3.77 -1.87
N THR A 336 -8.67 3.52 -3.18
CA THR A 336 -7.77 2.59 -3.86
C THR A 336 -6.91 3.37 -4.86
N CYS A 337 -5.66 2.95 -5.10
CA CYS A 337 -4.75 3.66 -6.01
C CYS A 337 -3.83 2.70 -6.74
N THR A 338 -3.71 2.86 -8.06
CA THR A 338 -2.77 2.10 -8.89
C THR A 338 -2.21 2.95 -10.03
N LYS A 339 -1.04 2.56 -10.54
CA LYS A 339 -0.41 3.18 -11.72
C LYS A 339 -0.95 2.53 -12.99
N ILE A 340 -1.40 3.36 -13.95
CA ILE A 340 -1.86 2.94 -15.28
C ILE A 340 -1.08 3.76 -16.31
N GLY A 341 -0.17 3.13 -17.03
CA GLY A 341 0.76 3.84 -17.90
C GLY A 341 1.67 4.75 -17.09
N ASP A 342 1.72 6.04 -17.47
CA ASP A 342 2.58 7.03 -16.82
C ASP A 342 1.89 7.77 -15.65
N HIS A 343 0.63 7.45 -15.34
CA HIS A 343 -0.17 8.18 -14.35
C HIS A 343 -0.66 7.26 -13.23
N TYR A 344 -0.91 7.84 -12.07
CA TYR A 344 -1.60 7.19 -10.96
C TYR A 344 -3.09 7.54 -11.01
N TYR A 345 -3.94 6.56 -10.73
CA TYR A 345 -5.37 6.75 -10.59
C TYR A 345 -5.81 6.32 -9.21
N ALA A 346 -6.44 7.23 -8.50
CA ALA A 346 -7.05 6.95 -7.22
C ALA A 346 -8.58 6.96 -7.37
N ILE A 347 -9.23 6.01 -6.74
CA ILE A 347 -10.68 5.91 -6.70
C ILE A 347 -11.11 5.97 -5.25
N THR A 348 -12.04 6.86 -4.95
CA THR A 348 -12.50 7.10 -3.59
C THR A 348 -14.00 6.97 -3.49
N LYS A 349 -14.50 6.78 -2.27
CA LYS A 349 -15.89 7.02 -1.94
C LYS A 349 -16.05 8.43 -1.40
N ASP A 350 -16.97 9.20 -1.97
CA ASP A 350 -17.50 10.40 -1.33
C ASP A 350 -18.49 9.98 -0.23
N GLY A 351 -18.23 10.43 0.97
CA GLY A 351 -19.06 10.12 2.13
C GLY A 351 -20.40 10.80 2.03
N ASP A 352 -21.41 9.98 1.97
CA ASP A 352 -22.78 10.36 2.01
C ASP A 352 -23.13 11.07 3.33
N ASN A 353 -23.63 12.28 3.24
CA ASN A 353 -24.31 12.96 4.33
C ASN A 353 -25.71 13.42 3.90
N GLY A 354 -26.35 12.67 3.02
CA GLY A 354 -27.72 12.91 2.55
C GLY A 354 -27.82 13.80 1.32
N ASP A 355 -26.70 14.24 0.74
CA ASP A 355 -26.68 14.80 -0.60
C ASP A 355 -26.53 13.68 -1.64
N ARG A 356 -27.28 13.77 -2.74
CA ARG A 356 -27.34 12.74 -3.79
C ARG A 356 -26.06 12.64 -4.64
N ASP A 357 -25.04 13.41 -4.29
CA ASP A 357 -23.79 13.48 -5.02
C ASP A 357 -22.69 12.57 -4.41
N GLY A 358 -23.03 11.72 -3.43
CA GLY A 358 -22.14 10.70 -2.88
C GLY A 358 -21.92 9.55 -3.86
N GLY A 359 -20.75 8.93 -3.85
CA GLY A 359 -20.44 7.77 -4.69
C GLY A 359 -18.98 7.60 -4.99
N ILE A 360 -18.70 6.85 -6.03
CA ILE A 360 -17.34 6.52 -6.44
C ILE A 360 -16.81 7.62 -7.37
N ARG A 361 -15.64 8.15 -7.05
CA ARG A 361 -14.91 9.19 -7.80
C ARG A 361 -13.56 8.71 -8.25
N ILE A 362 -13.14 9.16 -9.41
CA ILE A 362 -11.85 8.85 -10.00
C ILE A 362 -11.02 10.13 -10.10
N PHE A 363 -9.80 10.05 -9.56
CA PHE A 363 -8.78 11.08 -9.62
C PHE A 363 -7.57 10.55 -10.38
N LYS A 364 -6.78 11.48 -10.94
CA LYS A 364 -5.53 11.22 -11.65
C LYS A 364 -4.42 12.10 -11.10
N SER A 365 -3.19 11.59 -11.04
CA SER A 365 -2.00 12.36 -10.68
C SER A 365 -0.78 11.85 -11.44
N ASP A 366 0.16 12.76 -11.73
CA ASP A 366 1.50 12.40 -12.20
C ASP A 366 2.46 12.10 -11.04
N ASP A 367 2.14 12.59 -9.83
CA ASP A 367 2.91 12.36 -8.60
C ASP A 367 1.96 12.21 -7.41
N ILE A 368 1.88 11.01 -6.85
CA ILE A 368 1.00 10.72 -5.70
C ILE A 368 1.48 11.32 -4.38
N LEU A 369 2.72 11.79 -4.31
CA LEU A 369 3.27 12.44 -3.12
C LEU A 369 3.02 13.96 -3.11
N ASP A 370 2.59 14.52 -4.25
CA ASP A 370 2.18 15.92 -4.38
C ASP A 370 0.64 16.03 -4.34
N TYR A 371 0.12 16.55 -3.23
CA TYR A 371 -1.31 16.79 -3.04
C TYR A 371 -1.92 17.66 -4.15
N GLU A 372 -1.20 18.68 -4.64
CA GLU A 372 -1.68 19.61 -5.66
C GLU A 372 -1.69 19.00 -7.09
N ALA A 373 -1.08 17.83 -7.27
CA ALA A 373 -1.02 17.15 -8.56
C ALA A 373 -2.29 16.32 -8.87
N TRP A 374 -3.17 16.10 -7.88
CA TRP A 374 -4.40 15.36 -8.09
C TRP A 374 -5.44 16.16 -8.87
N GLU A 375 -6.00 15.56 -9.91
CA GLU A 375 -7.10 16.12 -10.72
C GLU A 375 -8.28 15.14 -10.75
N LYS A 376 -9.52 15.64 -10.58
CA LYS A 376 -10.72 14.84 -10.75
C LYS A 376 -10.88 14.46 -12.23
N VAL A 377 -11.06 13.17 -12.52
CA VAL A 377 -11.38 12.66 -13.86
C VAL A 377 -12.90 12.62 -14.07
N LEU A 378 -13.62 11.85 -13.22
CA LEU A 378 -15.07 11.69 -13.34
C LEU A 378 -15.69 11.18 -12.03
N ASP A 379 -17.00 11.30 -11.91
CA ASP A 379 -17.83 10.53 -10.98
C ASP A 379 -18.52 9.38 -11.75
N LEU A 380 -18.61 8.22 -11.13
CA LEU A 380 -19.10 7.01 -11.81
C LEU A 380 -20.56 7.14 -12.29
N ASP A 381 -21.38 8.00 -11.67
CA ASP A 381 -22.76 8.30 -12.09
C ASP A 381 -22.84 9.22 -13.32
N GLU A 382 -21.76 9.96 -13.65
CA GLU A 382 -21.68 10.77 -14.87
C GLU A 382 -21.63 9.91 -16.14
N LEU A 383 -21.25 8.63 -16.03
CA LEU A 383 -21.08 7.72 -17.18
C LEU A 383 -22.41 7.28 -17.83
N GLY A 384 -23.56 7.59 -17.25
CA GLY A 384 -24.85 7.18 -17.78
C GLY A 384 -25.09 5.67 -17.82
N LEU A 385 -24.33 4.90 -17.05
CA LEU A 385 -24.52 3.46 -16.91
C LEU A 385 -25.91 3.16 -16.37
N PRO A 386 -26.53 2.02 -16.76
CA PRO A 386 -27.90 1.72 -16.37
C PRO A 386 -28.05 1.60 -14.86
N THR A 387 -28.75 2.57 -14.24
CA THR A 387 -28.97 2.64 -12.79
C THR A 387 -30.21 1.90 -12.31
N SER A 388 -31.02 1.36 -13.20
CA SER A 388 -32.29 0.72 -12.86
C SER A 388 -32.25 -0.79 -13.11
N GLY A 389 -32.40 -1.55 -12.05
CA GLY A 389 -32.57 -3.00 -12.08
C GLY A 389 -32.75 -3.52 -10.66
N THR A 390 -33.49 -4.62 -10.50
CA THR A 390 -33.52 -5.37 -9.26
C THR A 390 -32.57 -6.55 -9.36
N GLY A 391 -31.75 -6.77 -8.33
CA GLY A 391 -30.83 -7.91 -8.27
C GLY A 391 -29.36 -7.53 -8.45
N VAL A 392 -28.56 -8.50 -8.89
CA VAL A 392 -27.08 -8.39 -8.92
C VAL A 392 -26.52 -7.32 -9.86
N ASN A 393 -27.31 -6.81 -10.79
CA ASN A 393 -26.93 -5.77 -11.74
C ASN A 393 -27.54 -4.40 -11.42
N SER A 394 -28.15 -4.22 -10.24
CA SER A 394 -28.64 -2.89 -9.87
C SER A 394 -27.47 -2.01 -9.45
N PHE A 395 -27.40 -0.84 -10.04
CA PHE A 395 -26.41 0.17 -9.76
C PHE A 395 -27.08 1.42 -9.19
N ASP A 396 -26.64 1.84 -8.05
CA ASP A 396 -26.92 3.14 -7.46
C ASP A 396 -25.59 3.63 -6.85
N ASN A 397 -24.96 4.61 -7.49
CA ASN A 397 -23.64 5.08 -7.10
C ASN A 397 -23.60 5.54 -5.65
N THR A 398 -24.68 6.11 -5.14
CA THR A 398 -24.76 6.59 -3.75
C THR A 398 -24.71 5.48 -2.71
N THR A 399 -24.88 4.22 -3.12
CA THR A 399 -24.84 3.04 -2.23
C THR A 399 -23.59 2.18 -2.37
N LEU A 400 -22.62 2.62 -3.19
CA LEU A 400 -21.32 1.97 -3.33
C LEU A 400 -20.33 2.53 -2.31
N GLU A 401 -19.49 1.65 -1.78
CA GLU A 401 -18.33 1.98 -0.97
C GLU A 401 -17.17 1.03 -1.28
N GLY A 402 -16.03 1.22 -0.63
CA GLY A 402 -14.91 0.30 -0.71
C GLY A 402 -14.50 -0.03 -2.15
N PRO A 403 -14.17 0.96 -2.99
CA PRO A 403 -13.75 0.66 -4.35
C PRO A 403 -12.47 -0.18 -4.34
N ALA A 404 -12.35 -1.10 -5.30
CA ALA A 404 -11.12 -1.81 -5.58
C ALA A 404 -10.80 -1.69 -7.06
N LEU A 405 -9.57 -1.32 -7.39
CA LEU A 405 -9.09 -1.13 -8.76
C LEU A 405 -7.97 -2.13 -9.06
N PHE A 406 -8.11 -2.91 -10.12
CA PHE A 406 -7.08 -3.81 -10.62
C PHE A 406 -7.24 -4.08 -12.11
N GLN A 407 -6.17 -4.54 -12.75
CA GLN A 407 -6.22 -5.01 -14.13
C GLN A 407 -6.65 -6.47 -14.17
N PHE A 408 -7.58 -6.83 -15.07
CA PHE A 408 -7.86 -8.25 -15.34
C PHE A 408 -6.61 -8.95 -15.89
N ASN A 409 -6.52 -10.27 -15.64
CA ASN A 409 -5.48 -11.08 -16.28
C ASN A 409 -5.62 -11.00 -17.79
N LYS A 410 -4.50 -10.93 -18.48
CA LYS A 410 -4.48 -10.80 -19.95
C LYS A 410 -5.28 -11.91 -20.67
N CYS A 411 -5.34 -13.11 -20.08
CA CYS A 411 -6.15 -14.21 -20.62
C CYS A 411 -7.67 -13.99 -20.51
N ASP A 412 -8.13 -13.02 -19.72
CA ASP A 412 -9.54 -12.68 -19.53
C ASP A 412 -9.96 -11.41 -20.31
N TRP A 413 -9.05 -10.71 -20.97
CA TRP A 413 -9.37 -9.54 -21.79
C TRP A 413 -10.22 -9.94 -23.01
N GLU A 414 -11.17 -9.08 -23.40
CA GLU A 414 -11.96 -9.31 -24.60
C GLU A 414 -11.11 -9.18 -25.88
N ASP A 415 -10.20 -8.21 -25.92
CA ASP A 415 -9.16 -8.07 -26.93
C ASP A 415 -7.78 -8.27 -26.27
N PRO A 416 -7.00 -9.28 -26.67
CA PRO A 416 -5.70 -9.59 -26.06
C PRO A 416 -4.64 -8.48 -26.21
N ASN A 417 -4.93 -7.45 -27.02
CA ASN A 417 -4.04 -6.30 -27.22
C ASN A 417 -4.50 -5.04 -26.48
N THR A 418 -5.67 -5.09 -25.83
CA THR A 418 -6.25 -3.93 -25.13
C THR A 418 -6.42 -4.28 -23.66
N PRO A 419 -5.59 -3.72 -22.76
CA PRO A 419 -5.73 -3.93 -21.33
C PRO A 419 -7.13 -3.57 -20.83
N GLU A 420 -7.71 -4.45 -20.02
CA GLU A 420 -9.01 -4.27 -19.42
C GLU A 420 -8.88 -4.15 -17.89
N TRP A 421 -9.49 -3.13 -17.33
CA TRP A 421 -9.45 -2.80 -15.91
C TRP A 421 -10.78 -3.09 -15.26
N CYS A 422 -10.72 -3.51 -14.00
CA CYS A 422 -11.88 -3.72 -13.16
C CYS A 422 -11.90 -2.70 -12.02
N ILE A 423 -13.05 -2.05 -11.86
CA ILE A 423 -13.39 -1.31 -10.66
C ILE A 423 -14.53 -2.05 -9.97
N MET A 424 -14.38 -2.41 -8.71
CA MET A 424 -15.44 -3.03 -7.92
C MET A 424 -15.94 -2.04 -6.87
N GLY A 425 -17.27 -1.93 -6.71
CA GLY A 425 -17.88 -1.20 -5.60
C GLY A 425 -18.66 -2.14 -4.69
N ASP A 426 -18.48 -2.04 -3.38
CA ASP A 426 -19.27 -2.80 -2.38
C ASP A 426 -20.66 -2.16 -2.21
N ARG A 427 -21.71 -2.93 -2.50
CA ARG A 427 -23.11 -2.52 -2.32
C ARG A 427 -23.55 -2.74 -0.88
N TYR A 428 -23.01 -1.99 0.03
CA TYR A 428 -23.14 -2.19 1.47
C TYR A 428 -24.61 -2.19 1.96
N ASN A 429 -25.48 -1.37 1.40
CA ASN A 429 -26.89 -1.28 1.78
C ASN A 429 -27.74 -2.45 1.22
N ALA A 430 -27.33 -3.03 0.09
CA ALA A 430 -28.07 -4.10 -0.56
C ALA A 430 -27.74 -5.49 -0.01
N GLY A 431 -26.65 -5.64 0.73
CA GLY A 431 -26.14 -6.94 1.19
C GLY A 431 -25.77 -7.89 0.04
N SER A 432 -25.53 -7.32 -1.16
CA SER A 432 -25.34 -8.05 -2.42
C SER A 432 -23.86 -8.23 -2.78
N GLY A 433 -22.95 -7.73 -1.95
CA GLY A 433 -21.52 -7.76 -2.18
C GLY A 433 -21.08 -6.85 -3.34
N TYR A 434 -19.89 -7.09 -3.85
CA TYR A 434 -19.28 -6.29 -4.90
C TYR A 434 -20.07 -6.26 -6.22
N LEU A 435 -20.09 -5.11 -6.88
CA LEU A 435 -20.48 -4.94 -8.26
C LEU A 435 -19.25 -4.57 -9.08
N PRO A 436 -18.80 -5.42 -10.01
CA PRO A 436 -17.66 -5.10 -10.86
C PRO A 436 -18.09 -4.31 -12.09
N PHE A 437 -17.28 -3.32 -12.43
CA PHE A 437 -17.32 -2.55 -13.67
C PHE A 437 -16.05 -2.86 -14.46
N SER A 438 -16.15 -2.97 -15.77
CA SER A 438 -14.97 -3.07 -16.62
C SER A 438 -14.81 -1.84 -17.49
N THR A 439 -13.56 -1.48 -17.77
CA THR A 439 -13.22 -0.42 -18.72
C THR A 439 -11.90 -0.72 -19.43
N THR A 440 -11.81 -0.29 -20.68
CA THR A 440 -10.55 -0.25 -21.45
C THR A 440 -9.93 1.14 -21.45
N ASP A 441 -10.64 2.14 -20.94
CA ASP A 441 -10.17 3.53 -20.80
C ASP A 441 -10.77 4.16 -19.54
N ILE A 442 -9.95 4.30 -18.50
CA ILE A 442 -10.39 4.85 -17.21
C ILE A 442 -10.71 6.36 -17.29
N GLU A 443 -10.22 7.05 -18.32
CA GLU A 443 -10.48 8.48 -18.57
C GLU A 443 -11.69 8.74 -19.48
N ASP A 444 -12.34 7.70 -20.00
CA ASP A 444 -13.52 7.89 -20.82
C ASP A 444 -14.69 8.43 -20.00
N THR A 445 -15.06 9.69 -20.23
CA THR A 445 -16.19 10.38 -19.61
C THR A 445 -17.50 10.22 -20.38
N THR A 446 -17.48 9.52 -21.53
CA THR A 446 -18.68 9.28 -22.35
C THR A 446 -19.45 8.04 -21.93
N GLY A 447 -18.77 7.11 -21.27
CA GLY A 447 -19.31 5.81 -20.88
C GLY A 447 -19.19 4.73 -21.97
N ASP A 448 -18.65 5.06 -23.15
CA ASP A 448 -18.54 4.11 -24.27
C ASP A 448 -17.52 2.98 -24.00
N ALA A 449 -16.45 3.28 -23.24
CA ALA A 449 -15.43 2.30 -22.82
C ALA A 449 -15.82 1.54 -21.54
N TRP A 450 -16.96 1.86 -20.91
CA TRP A 450 -17.38 1.31 -19.63
C TRP A 450 -18.52 0.32 -19.75
N SER A 451 -18.50 -0.70 -18.93
CA SER A 451 -19.63 -1.61 -18.77
C SER A 451 -19.76 -2.14 -17.33
N ILE A 452 -21.01 -2.44 -16.92
CA ILE A 452 -21.23 -3.27 -15.74
C ILE A 452 -20.87 -4.70 -16.14
N TYR A 453 -19.89 -5.28 -15.42
CA TYR A 453 -19.42 -6.63 -15.74
C TYR A 453 -20.57 -7.65 -15.64
N PRO A 454 -20.79 -8.50 -16.65
CA PRO A 454 -21.99 -9.36 -16.69
C PRO A 454 -22.03 -10.34 -15.53
N SER A 455 -23.17 -10.42 -14.84
CA SER A 455 -23.36 -11.33 -13.69
C SER A 455 -23.22 -12.82 -14.03
N SER A 456 -23.26 -13.18 -15.29
CA SER A 456 -22.98 -14.54 -15.77
C SER A 456 -21.49 -14.86 -15.84
N LYS A 457 -20.61 -13.84 -15.73
CA LYS A 457 -19.15 -13.95 -15.84
C LYS A 457 -18.44 -13.92 -14.48
N PHE A 458 -19.17 -13.74 -13.37
CA PHE A 458 -18.57 -13.72 -12.04
C PHE A 458 -19.42 -14.38 -10.96
N SER A 459 -18.77 -14.86 -9.92
CA SER A 459 -19.39 -15.26 -8.66
C SER A 459 -18.41 -15.05 -7.50
N TRP A 460 -18.92 -14.62 -6.36
CA TRP A 460 -18.09 -14.28 -5.19
C TRP A 460 -17.86 -15.47 -4.24
N GLY A 461 -18.35 -16.66 -4.57
CA GLY A 461 -18.34 -17.78 -3.65
C GLY A 461 -19.41 -17.67 -2.55
N ASN A 462 -19.18 -18.32 -1.42
CA ASN A 462 -20.12 -18.37 -0.30
C ASN A 462 -19.98 -17.13 0.63
N GLY A 463 -21.08 -16.75 1.26
CA GLY A 463 -21.13 -15.66 2.25
C GLY A 463 -21.13 -14.25 1.62
N GLY A 464 -21.46 -13.25 2.44
CA GLY A 464 -21.35 -11.85 2.06
C GLY A 464 -19.88 -11.44 1.87
N LYS A 465 -19.61 -10.65 0.86
CA LYS A 465 -18.28 -10.07 0.62
C LYS A 465 -18.38 -8.58 0.79
N ARG A 466 -17.64 -8.06 1.74
CA ARG A 466 -17.57 -6.65 2.06
C ARG A 466 -16.17 -6.16 1.74
N HIS A 467 -16.02 -4.88 1.57
CA HIS A 467 -14.82 -4.13 1.23
C HIS A 467 -13.52 -4.94 1.34
N GLY A 468 -12.77 -5.05 0.25
CA GLY A 468 -11.53 -5.83 0.12
C GLY A 468 -10.93 -5.62 -1.26
N SER A 469 -10.01 -6.47 -1.66
CA SER A 469 -9.23 -6.30 -2.89
C SER A 469 -8.95 -7.62 -3.61
N VAL A 470 -8.43 -7.52 -4.83
CA VAL A 470 -8.09 -8.65 -5.70
C VAL A 470 -6.60 -8.62 -6.04
N LEU A 471 -5.94 -9.77 -5.92
CA LEU A 471 -4.58 -10.01 -6.37
C LEU A 471 -4.58 -10.96 -7.57
N LYS A 472 -3.85 -10.61 -8.63
CA LYS A 472 -3.57 -11.52 -9.75
C LYS A 472 -2.58 -12.59 -9.31
N LEU A 473 -2.80 -13.83 -9.74
CA LEU A 473 -2.01 -14.98 -9.35
C LEU A 473 -1.39 -15.69 -10.55
N THR A 474 -0.15 -16.14 -10.37
CA THR A 474 0.45 -17.14 -11.27
C THR A 474 -0.22 -18.50 -11.08
N SER A 475 0.02 -19.44 -12.01
CA SER A 475 -0.49 -20.82 -11.91
C SER A 475 0.04 -21.53 -10.66
N GLU A 476 1.30 -21.30 -10.29
CA GLU A 476 1.95 -21.91 -9.12
C GLU A 476 1.35 -21.39 -7.81
N GLU A 477 1.14 -20.10 -7.70
CA GLU A 477 0.52 -19.44 -6.53
C GLU A 477 -0.93 -19.93 -6.35
N ALA A 478 -1.71 -19.95 -7.44
CA ALA A 478 -3.08 -20.42 -7.39
C ALA A 478 -3.17 -21.91 -6.96
N ALA A 479 -2.24 -22.74 -7.42
CA ALA A 479 -2.16 -24.14 -7.01
C ALA A 479 -1.78 -24.29 -5.53
N ALA A 480 -0.79 -23.54 -5.03
CA ALA A 480 -0.38 -23.58 -3.62
C ALA A 480 -1.53 -23.18 -2.68
N ILE A 481 -2.25 -22.09 -3.01
CA ILE A 481 -3.44 -21.65 -2.27
C ILE A 481 -4.54 -22.72 -2.28
N ALA A 482 -4.81 -23.32 -3.45
CA ALA A 482 -5.82 -24.36 -3.60
C ALA A 482 -5.48 -25.60 -2.76
N ASP A 483 -4.23 -26.07 -2.82
CA ASP A 483 -3.76 -27.24 -2.06
C ASP A 483 -3.91 -27.03 -0.55
N LYS A 484 -3.64 -25.83 -0.05
CA LYS A 484 -3.75 -25.52 1.38
C LYS A 484 -5.19 -25.32 1.85
N TRP A 485 -6.03 -24.63 1.07
CA TRP A 485 -7.27 -24.06 1.58
C TRP A 485 -8.56 -24.61 0.94
N LEU A 486 -8.51 -25.22 -0.28
CA LEU A 486 -9.69 -25.84 -0.90
C LEU A 486 -9.87 -27.29 -0.49
N ALA A 487 -8.78 -28.00 -0.13
CA ALA A 487 -8.82 -29.40 0.27
C ALA A 487 -9.18 -29.61 1.76
N ALA A 488 -9.38 -28.55 2.52
CA ALA A 488 -9.64 -28.57 3.97
C ALA A 488 -11.13 -28.72 4.33
#